data_6eb25a0041347a32d618ab0411faef33
#
_entry.id   6eb25a0041347a32d618ab0411faef33
#
_cell.length_a   1.000
_cell.length_b   1.000
_cell.length_c   1.000
_cell.angle_alpha   90.00
_cell.angle_beta   90.00
_cell.angle_gamma   90.00
#
_symmetry.space_group_name_H-M   'P 1'
#
loop_
_entity.id
_entity.type
_entity.pdbx_description
1 polymer ?
#
loop_
_entity_poly.entity_id
_entity_poly.type
_entity_poly.pdbx_seq_one_letter_code
_entity_poly.pdbx_strand_id
1 'polypeptide(L)'
;DFSVIIVNCLLAVVCKKINSSSTKLLPEFSGLDFSLWQDYIQSTGSIKELWPSQIELGKQGIFSGKSGIVQMPTSSGKTASINLTLRSAFYSNRIDNALIVAPFRALCREIYRDINAHFVDENNVIVSEVFDLPEIPQDFSIFNDGKKRVFILTPEKLLFLLRNHQSFIDEIGLCIFDEAHLFDDPSRGTNFELLLSTVKQIFPKGIQKILISAVIPNSEAINRWFNEDGVIVSNNSIKTTEKRVAFSDLNGSNEQLYFIDPITFEEEFFVPRTVSVSELEQLGKERKQKVFPELTNANDISIYYGTKLINNGGVGIFCGRKDTVNVILRRFIDLNNRNYDLTDFLKNSDRSEVEKIGNLIGQNLGYDSVEYTCSQLGVFSHHSGIPMGIRIAIEYAFSKSKINNVVCTSTLAQGINLPIKYLIISSVYQAGDAIKVRDFQNLIGRAGRAGKYTEGTIILTEPNIYKSPKNKWKKQNYKALLNPINTEGCQSNILSIIQFKSVVPTDYRFAPIKFDFWNLIKERFDS
;
A
#
# COMPACT_ATOMS: atom_id res chain seq x y z
N ASP A 1 -42.51 -0.44 19.32
CA ASP A 1 -42.22 0.44 20.46
C ASP A 1 -40.76 0.91 20.33
N PHE A 2 -40.57 2.24 20.31
CA PHE A 2 -39.24 2.87 20.08
C PHE A 2 -38.25 2.48 21.21
N SER A 3 -38.73 2.31 22.43
CA SER A 3 -37.89 1.87 23.55
C SER A 3 -37.31 0.46 23.36
N VAL A 4 -38.06 -0.45 22.77
CA VAL A 4 -37.59 -1.82 22.46
C VAL A 4 -36.49 -1.81 21.40
N ILE A 5 -36.61 -0.93 20.40
CA ILE A 5 -35.58 -0.77 19.39
C ILE A 5 -34.28 -0.25 20.02
N ILE A 6 -34.33 0.74 20.88
CA ILE A 6 -33.15 1.29 21.57
C ILE A 6 -32.50 0.21 22.45
N VAL A 7 -33.29 -0.53 23.24
CA VAL A 7 -32.77 -1.61 24.09
C VAL A 7 -32.08 -2.70 23.24
N ASN A 8 -32.68 -3.11 22.13
CA ASN A 8 -32.10 -4.10 21.24
C ASN A 8 -30.80 -3.58 20.57
N CYS A 9 -30.75 -2.32 20.17
CA CYS A 9 -29.53 -1.70 19.65
C CYS A 9 -28.42 -1.66 20.72
N LEU A 10 -28.73 -1.25 21.95
CA LEU A 10 -27.77 -1.25 23.05
C LEU A 10 -27.27 -2.66 23.36
N LEU A 11 -28.16 -3.63 23.42
CA LEU A 11 -27.80 -5.03 23.64
C LEU A 11 -26.87 -5.54 22.52
N ALA A 12 -27.19 -5.26 21.26
CA ALA A 12 -26.36 -5.62 20.13
C ALA A 12 -24.94 -5.01 20.21
N VAL A 13 -24.83 -3.73 20.61
CA VAL A 13 -23.55 -3.05 20.82
C VAL A 13 -22.76 -3.70 21.95
N VAL A 14 -23.39 -3.97 23.09
CA VAL A 14 -22.73 -4.61 24.24
C VAL A 14 -22.27 -6.03 23.88
N CYS A 15 -23.12 -6.83 23.24
CA CYS A 15 -22.75 -8.17 22.77
C CYS A 15 -21.58 -8.12 21.79
N LYS A 16 -21.58 -7.17 20.84
CA LYS A 16 -20.48 -6.98 19.91
C LYS A 16 -19.19 -6.66 20.64
N LYS A 17 -19.21 -5.74 21.60
CA LYS A 17 -18.03 -5.35 22.40
C LYS A 17 -17.47 -6.52 23.21
N ILE A 18 -18.32 -7.29 23.86
CA ILE A 18 -17.91 -8.49 24.62
C ILE A 18 -17.27 -9.52 23.69
N ASN A 19 -17.88 -9.77 22.52
CA ASN A 19 -17.40 -10.76 21.56
C ASN A 19 -16.15 -10.35 20.79
N SER A 20 -15.81 -9.07 20.74
CA SER A 20 -14.58 -8.55 20.13
C SER A 20 -13.53 -8.12 21.18
N SER A 21 -13.81 -8.26 22.46
CA SER A 21 -12.93 -7.80 23.54
C SER A 21 -11.59 -8.53 23.53
N SER A 22 -10.50 -7.76 23.54
CA SER A 22 -9.14 -8.28 23.66
C SER A 22 -8.90 -9.02 24.98
N THR A 23 -9.59 -8.62 26.06
CA THR A 23 -9.54 -9.27 27.37
C THR A 23 -9.94 -10.75 27.31
N LYS A 24 -10.92 -11.08 26.48
CA LYS A 24 -11.38 -12.46 26.25
C LYS A 24 -10.55 -13.16 25.19
N LEU A 25 -10.39 -12.50 24.05
CA LEU A 25 -9.92 -13.18 22.82
C LEU A 25 -8.40 -13.35 22.77
N LEU A 26 -7.60 -12.45 23.34
CA LEU A 26 -6.14 -12.61 23.30
C LEU A 26 -5.66 -13.83 24.10
N PRO A 27 -6.11 -14.06 25.35
CA PRO A 27 -5.81 -15.29 26.05
C PRO A 27 -6.29 -16.54 25.30
N GLU A 28 -7.53 -16.53 24.82
CA GLU A 28 -8.13 -17.66 24.09
C GLU A 28 -7.31 -18.02 22.84
N PHE A 29 -6.96 -17.03 22.02
CA PHE A 29 -6.29 -17.27 20.73
C PHE A 29 -4.80 -17.56 20.86
N SER A 30 -4.15 -17.03 21.88
CA SER A 30 -2.73 -17.31 22.16
C SER A 30 -2.51 -18.58 22.96
N GLY A 31 -3.52 -19.07 23.66
CA GLY A 31 -3.41 -20.18 24.62
C GLY A 31 -2.65 -19.79 25.89
N LEU A 32 -2.53 -18.49 26.18
CA LEU A 32 -1.81 -17.97 27.34
C LEU A 32 -2.79 -17.55 28.44
N ASP A 33 -2.32 -17.60 29.69
CA ASP A 33 -3.07 -17.08 30.82
C ASP A 33 -3.29 -15.58 30.68
N PHE A 34 -4.46 -15.10 31.18
CA PHE A 34 -4.81 -13.68 31.17
C PHE A 34 -3.77 -12.80 31.87
N SER A 35 -3.15 -13.30 32.93
CA SER A 35 -2.12 -12.57 33.68
C SER A 35 -0.96 -12.08 32.82
N LEU A 36 -0.59 -12.84 31.78
CA LEU A 36 0.47 -12.45 30.84
C LEU A 36 0.07 -11.32 29.90
N TRP A 37 -1.23 -11.16 29.65
CA TRP A 37 -1.79 -10.08 28.84
C TRP A 37 -2.22 -8.86 29.64
N GLN A 38 -2.28 -8.97 30.97
CA GLN A 38 -2.90 -7.97 31.85
C GLN A 38 -2.29 -6.57 31.67
N ASP A 39 -0.97 -6.46 31.74
CA ASP A 39 -0.26 -5.18 31.63
C ASP A 39 -0.51 -4.52 30.28
N TYR A 40 -0.44 -5.31 29.18
CA TYR A 40 -0.79 -4.81 27.86
C TYR A 40 -2.24 -4.35 27.79
N ILE A 41 -3.18 -5.17 28.22
CA ILE A 41 -4.62 -4.85 28.14
C ILE A 41 -4.96 -3.60 28.96
N GLN A 42 -4.27 -3.36 30.06
CA GLN A 42 -4.46 -2.17 30.91
C GLN A 42 -3.79 -0.92 30.35
N SER A 43 -2.77 -1.06 29.50
CA SER A 43 -2.06 0.09 28.93
C SER A 43 -2.95 0.97 28.06
N THR A 44 -2.63 2.26 27.98
CA THR A 44 -3.38 3.24 27.17
C THR A 44 -3.27 2.98 25.67
N GLY A 45 -2.17 2.38 25.23
CA GLY A 45 -1.90 2.05 23.81
C GLY A 45 -2.44 0.70 23.36
N SER A 46 -3.13 -0.06 24.25
CA SER A 46 -3.63 -1.38 23.92
C SER A 46 -4.85 -1.37 23.01
N ILE A 47 -4.95 -2.38 22.18
CA ILE A 47 -6.14 -2.66 21.36
C ILE A 47 -7.20 -3.27 22.30
N LYS A 48 -8.27 -2.54 22.54
CA LYS A 48 -9.36 -2.98 23.44
C LYS A 48 -10.35 -3.93 22.75
N GLU A 49 -10.54 -3.74 21.46
CA GLU A 49 -11.45 -4.54 20.64
C GLU A 49 -10.71 -5.05 19.40
N LEU A 50 -10.70 -6.35 19.19
CA LEU A 50 -10.10 -6.96 18.01
C LEU A 50 -10.99 -6.74 16.79
N TRP A 51 -10.37 -6.37 15.69
CA TRP A 51 -11.05 -6.27 14.40
C TRP A 51 -11.29 -7.67 13.81
N PRO A 52 -12.25 -7.82 12.88
CA PRO A 52 -12.55 -9.11 12.27
C PRO A 52 -11.32 -9.83 11.68
N SER A 53 -10.37 -9.07 11.12
CA SER A 53 -9.10 -9.60 10.61
C SER A 53 -8.24 -10.22 11.70
N GLN A 54 -8.13 -9.56 12.86
CA GLN A 54 -7.34 -10.05 14.00
C GLN A 54 -8.02 -11.25 14.67
N ILE A 55 -9.35 -11.25 14.72
CA ILE A 55 -10.13 -12.40 15.20
C ILE A 55 -9.87 -13.62 14.32
N GLU A 56 -9.85 -13.43 13.00
CA GLU A 56 -9.59 -14.52 12.07
C GLU A 56 -8.16 -15.06 12.22
N LEU A 57 -7.15 -14.18 12.36
CA LEU A 57 -5.77 -14.58 12.68
C LEU A 57 -5.70 -15.45 13.93
N GLY A 58 -6.39 -15.05 14.99
CA GLY A 58 -6.45 -15.80 16.24
C GLY A 58 -7.08 -17.18 16.06
N LYS A 59 -8.25 -17.25 15.42
CA LYS A 59 -8.97 -18.52 15.13
C LYS A 59 -8.12 -19.49 14.32
N GLN A 60 -7.35 -19.01 13.34
CA GLN A 60 -6.46 -19.84 12.53
C GLN A 60 -5.16 -20.24 13.26
N GLY A 61 -4.92 -19.71 14.46
CA GLY A 61 -3.79 -20.08 15.30
C GLY A 61 -2.49 -19.34 15.01
N ILE A 62 -2.53 -18.19 14.32
CA ILE A 62 -1.32 -17.36 14.11
C ILE A 62 -0.77 -16.87 15.45
N PHE A 63 -1.62 -16.46 16.39
CA PHE A 63 -1.19 -16.02 17.72
C PHE A 63 -0.67 -17.18 18.58
N SER A 64 -1.07 -18.42 18.33
CA SER A 64 -0.52 -19.59 19.00
C SER A 64 0.73 -20.20 18.36
N GLY A 65 1.28 -19.57 17.30
CA GLY A 65 2.55 -19.94 16.68
C GLY A 65 2.47 -20.68 15.36
N LYS A 66 1.30 -20.81 14.75
CA LYS A 66 1.19 -21.41 13.41
C LYS A 66 1.80 -20.49 12.34
N SER A 67 2.49 -21.10 11.41
CA SER A 67 2.96 -20.44 10.18
C SER A 67 1.83 -20.30 9.16
N GLY A 68 1.91 -19.33 8.25
CA GLY A 68 0.89 -19.23 7.22
C GLY A 68 0.98 -18.00 6.32
N ILE A 69 0.00 -17.92 5.40
CA ILE A 69 -0.22 -16.75 4.56
C ILE A 69 -1.42 -15.98 5.09
N VAL A 70 -1.22 -14.68 5.29
CA VAL A 70 -2.22 -13.76 5.81
C VAL A 70 -2.59 -12.77 4.72
N GLN A 71 -3.79 -12.91 4.18
CA GLN A 71 -4.34 -11.98 3.18
C GLN A 71 -5.18 -10.91 3.89
N MET A 72 -4.63 -9.73 3.96
CA MET A 72 -5.26 -8.60 4.61
C MET A 72 -5.30 -7.39 3.68
N PRO A 73 -6.47 -6.84 3.36
CA PRO A 73 -6.57 -5.60 2.62
C PRO A 73 -5.77 -4.47 3.28
N THR A 74 -5.38 -3.48 2.50
CA THR A 74 -4.83 -2.24 3.06
C THR A 74 -5.83 -1.64 4.05
N SER A 75 -5.34 -1.06 5.14
CA SER A 75 -6.17 -0.48 6.22
C SER A 75 -7.00 -1.47 7.04
N SER A 76 -6.71 -2.77 6.98
CA SER A 76 -7.38 -3.79 7.83
C SER A 76 -6.68 -4.04 9.17
N GLY A 77 -5.67 -3.24 9.52
CA GLY A 77 -4.95 -3.35 10.79
C GLY A 77 -3.74 -4.30 10.73
N LYS A 78 -3.02 -4.38 9.60
CA LYS A 78 -1.81 -5.20 9.44
C LYS A 78 -0.80 -4.98 10.57
N THR A 79 -0.40 -3.72 10.82
CA THR A 79 0.60 -3.38 11.85
C THR A 79 0.13 -3.80 13.26
N ALA A 80 -1.16 -3.59 13.56
CA ALA A 80 -1.74 -4.06 14.81
C ALA A 80 -1.70 -5.59 14.93
N SER A 81 -1.94 -6.31 13.84
CA SER A 81 -1.85 -7.77 13.80
C SER A 81 -0.41 -8.26 14.00
N ILE A 82 0.58 -7.60 13.39
CA ILE A 82 2.01 -7.87 13.62
C ILE A 82 2.36 -7.67 15.10
N ASN A 83 1.94 -6.54 15.70
CA ASN A 83 2.17 -6.25 17.11
C ASN A 83 1.59 -7.34 18.03
N LEU A 84 0.33 -7.75 17.82
CA LEU A 84 -0.30 -8.81 18.62
C LEU A 84 0.41 -10.16 18.45
N THR A 85 0.88 -10.47 17.24
CA THR A 85 1.65 -11.69 16.96
C THR A 85 2.99 -11.69 17.69
N LEU A 86 3.73 -10.58 17.65
CA LEU A 86 4.99 -10.39 18.38
C LEU A 86 4.78 -10.55 19.89
N ARG A 87 3.79 -9.87 20.46
CA ARG A 87 3.46 -9.97 21.90
C ARG A 87 3.13 -11.39 22.31
N SER A 88 2.27 -12.06 21.56
CA SER A 88 1.94 -13.45 21.84
C SER A 88 3.15 -14.36 21.80
N ALA A 89 4.05 -14.16 20.84
CA ALA A 89 5.27 -14.94 20.73
C ALA A 89 6.26 -14.65 21.88
N PHE A 90 6.39 -13.40 22.31
CA PHE A 90 7.23 -13.00 23.44
C PHE A 90 6.66 -13.43 24.79
N TYR A 91 5.38 -13.25 25.03
CA TYR A 91 4.74 -13.62 26.31
C TYR A 91 4.70 -15.13 26.53
N SER A 92 4.62 -15.91 25.43
CA SER A 92 4.73 -17.38 25.52
C SER A 92 6.17 -17.88 25.67
N ASN A 93 7.18 -16.99 25.66
CA ASN A 93 8.60 -17.34 25.61
C ASN A 93 8.97 -18.34 24.50
N ARG A 94 8.21 -18.36 23.40
CA ARG A 94 8.51 -19.18 22.22
C ARG A 94 9.72 -18.66 21.45
N ILE A 95 9.96 -17.36 21.53
CA ILE A 95 11.01 -16.67 20.79
C ILE A 95 11.64 -15.58 21.65
N ASP A 96 12.90 -15.30 21.36
CA ASP A 96 13.61 -14.11 21.85
C ASP A 96 13.81 -13.08 20.75
N ASN A 97 13.96 -13.52 19.51
CA ASN A 97 14.19 -12.64 18.38
C ASN A 97 13.21 -12.89 17.24
N ALA A 98 12.71 -11.79 16.66
CA ALA A 98 11.80 -11.79 15.53
C ALA A 98 12.37 -10.96 14.37
N LEU A 99 12.10 -11.39 13.14
CA LEU A 99 12.41 -10.66 11.91
C LEU A 99 11.12 -10.14 11.27
N ILE A 100 11.15 -8.88 10.81
CA ILE A 100 10.14 -8.32 9.92
C ILE A 100 10.86 -7.88 8.65
N VAL A 101 10.47 -8.46 7.53
CA VAL A 101 11.06 -8.17 6.23
C VAL A 101 10.06 -7.37 5.41
N ALA A 102 10.44 -6.17 5.01
CA ALA A 102 9.63 -5.31 4.17
C ALA A 102 10.40 -4.89 2.91
N PRO A 103 9.75 -4.80 1.74
CA PRO A 103 10.45 -4.69 0.45
C PRO A 103 11.17 -3.36 0.22
N PHE A 104 10.82 -2.32 0.97
CA PHE A 104 11.36 -0.97 0.77
C PHE A 104 11.80 -0.35 2.10
N ARG A 105 12.90 0.40 2.09
CA ARG A 105 13.40 1.13 3.27
C ARG A 105 12.34 2.04 3.89
N ALA A 106 11.53 2.72 3.06
CA ALA A 106 10.47 3.58 3.56
C ALA A 106 9.43 2.80 4.39
N LEU A 107 9.04 1.61 3.93
CA LEU A 107 8.11 0.73 4.64
C LEU A 107 8.75 0.16 5.91
N CYS A 108 10.04 -0.22 5.87
CA CYS A 108 10.77 -0.63 7.08
C CYS A 108 10.74 0.46 8.15
N ARG A 109 10.96 1.74 7.78
CA ARG A 109 10.88 2.88 8.71
C ARG A 109 9.49 3.11 9.26
N GLU A 110 8.45 2.95 8.44
CA GLU A 110 7.06 3.04 8.89
C GLU A 110 6.77 1.95 9.92
N ILE A 111 7.08 0.69 9.60
CA ILE A 111 6.91 -0.44 10.51
C ILE A 111 7.73 -0.24 11.79
N TYR A 112 8.98 0.22 11.68
CA TYR A 112 9.83 0.52 12.84
C TYR A 112 9.17 1.54 13.77
N ARG A 113 8.71 2.67 13.24
CA ARG A 113 8.06 3.73 14.05
C ARG A 113 6.82 3.20 14.76
N ASP A 114 6.00 2.46 14.02
CA ASP A 114 4.75 1.92 14.55
C ASP A 114 5.02 0.85 15.62
N ILE A 115 5.89 -0.12 15.35
CA ILE A 115 6.22 -1.19 16.30
C ILE A 115 6.97 -0.62 17.51
N ASN A 116 7.96 0.25 17.31
CA ASN A 116 8.69 0.88 18.40
C ASN A 116 7.78 1.70 19.32
N ALA A 117 6.80 2.43 18.77
CA ALA A 117 5.81 3.17 19.56
C ALA A 117 4.95 2.24 20.44
N HIS A 118 4.68 1.02 19.98
CA HIS A 118 3.92 0.05 20.76
C HIS A 118 4.71 -0.61 21.88
N PHE A 119 6.04 -0.67 21.76
CA PHE A 119 6.93 -1.31 22.76
C PHE A 119 7.73 -0.31 23.59
N VAL A 120 7.49 1.00 23.45
CA VAL A 120 8.27 2.06 24.10
C VAL A 120 8.30 1.94 25.63
N ASP A 121 7.23 1.45 26.23
CA ASP A 121 7.09 1.27 27.67
C ASP A 121 7.64 -0.09 28.17
N GLU A 122 8.07 -0.96 27.26
CA GLU A 122 8.59 -2.30 27.59
C GLU A 122 10.12 -2.32 27.52
N ASN A 123 10.78 -2.10 28.65
CA ASN A 123 12.25 -2.04 28.77
C ASN A 123 12.98 -3.31 28.34
N ASN A 124 12.28 -4.44 28.24
CA ASN A 124 12.81 -5.73 27.85
C ASN A 124 12.69 -6.01 26.34
N VAL A 125 12.08 -5.12 25.55
CA VAL A 125 11.94 -5.27 24.11
C VAL A 125 12.75 -4.20 23.39
N ILE A 126 13.58 -4.61 22.44
CA ILE A 126 14.39 -3.73 21.60
C ILE A 126 13.90 -3.87 20.16
N VAL A 127 13.47 -2.76 19.56
CA VAL A 127 13.12 -2.69 18.13
C VAL A 127 14.26 -2.02 17.38
N SER A 128 14.77 -2.64 16.35
CA SER A 128 15.92 -2.14 15.57
C SER A 128 15.65 -2.16 14.08
N GLU A 129 15.94 -1.04 13.42
CA GLU A 129 15.99 -0.96 11.96
C GLU A 129 17.44 -1.25 11.52
N VAL A 130 17.65 -2.33 10.75
CA VAL A 130 18.99 -2.81 10.41
C VAL A 130 19.53 -2.13 9.13
N PHE A 131 19.56 -0.78 9.08
CA PHE A 131 20.14 -0.07 7.92
C PHE A 131 21.57 0.39 8.14
N ASP A 132 21.89 0.79 9.36
CA ASP A 132 23.09 1.55 9.69
C ASP A 132 23.99 0.87 10.74
N LEU A 133 23.90 -0.45 10.89
CA LEU A 133 24.91 -1.16 11.67
C LEU A 133 26.19 -1.23 10.82
N PRO A 134 27.18 -0.38 11.09
CA PRO A 134 28.43 -0.37 10.32
C PRO A 134 29.19 -1.69 10.44
N GLU A 135 28.98 -2.43 11.54
CA GLU A 135 29.50 -3.76 11.76
C GLU A 135 28.49 -4.57 12.56
N ILE A 136 27.86 -5.55 11.89
CA ILE A 136 27.10 -6.56 12.61
C ILE A 136 28.13 -7.35 13.41
N PRO A 137 27.99 -7.48 14.75
CA PRO A 137 28.93 -8.24 15.54
C PRO A 137 29.11 -9.64 14.95
N GLN A 138 30.36 -10.09 14.81
CA GLN A 138 30.63 -11.47 14.36
C GLN A 138 30.12 -12.51 15.36
N ASP A 139 29.94 -12.09 16.60
CA ASP A 139 29.45 -12.91 17.70
C ASP A 139 28.06 -12.42 18.16
N PHE A 140 27.03 -13.16 17.78
CA PHE A 140 25.63 -12.88 18.18
C PHE A 140 25.33 -13.32 19.62
N SER A 141 26.28 -13.94 20.33
CA SER A 141 26.15 -14.24 21.76
C SER A 141 25.95 -12.99 22.64
N ILE A 142 26.26 -11.80 22.10
CA ILE A 142 25.94 -10.51 22.71
C ILE A 142 24.41 -10.32 22.92
N PHE A 143 23.57 -11.07 22.20
CA PHE A 143 22.12 -11.02 22.36
C PHE A 143 21.57 -11.88 23.50
N ASN A 144 22.41 -12.61 24.23
CA ASN A 144 22.03 -13.40 25.41
C ASN A 144 21.88 -12.56 26.70
N ASP A 145 21.42 -11.32 26.58
CA ASP A 145 21.14 -10.40 27.69
C ASP A 145 19.72 -10.54 28.28
N GLY A 146 18.96 -11.55 27.83
CA GLY A 146 17.56 -11.80 28.24
C GLY A 146 16.53 -10.83 27.68
N LYS A 147 16.91 -9.97 26.72
CA LYS A 147 16.00 -9.05 26.07
C LYS A 147 15.37 -9.67 24.83
N LYS A 148 14.14 -9.30 24.56
CA LYS A 148 13.43 -9.63 23.32
C LYS A 148 13.79 -8.63 22.22
N ARG A 149 13.96 -9.08 20.98
CA ARG A 149 14.36 -8.20 19.87
C ARG A 149 13.50 -8.37 18.63
N VAL A 150 13.23 -7.23 17.98
CA VAL A 150 12.57 -7.18 16.67
C VAL A 150 13.52 -6.49 15.69
N PHE A 151 13.94 -7.22 14.67
CA PHE A 151 14.78 -6.70 13.59
C PHE A 151 13.92 -6.42 12.36
N ILE A 152 13.98 -5.19 11.85
CA ILE A 152 13.23 -4.76 10.67
C ILE A 152 14.23 -4.45 9.56
N LEU A 153 14.08 -5.11 8.41
CA LEU A 153 15.08 -5.06 7.34
C LEU A 153 14.49 -5.35 5.95
N THR A 154 15.27 -5.01 4.92
CA THR A 154 14.89 -5.32 3.53
C THR A 154 15.33 -6.74 3.12
N PRO A 155 14.73 -7.32 2.05
CA PRO A 155 15.11 -8.63 1.53
C PRO A 155 16.60 -8.75 1.23
N GLU A 156 17.19 -7.74 0.62
CA GLU A 156 18.60 -7.71 0.25
C GLU A 156 19.51 -7.77 1.49
N LYS A 157 19.11 -7.06 2.54
CA LYS A 157 19.87 -7.04 3.79
C LYS A 157 19.77 -8.39 4.51
N LEU A 158 18.59 -9.02 4.54
CA LEU A 158 18.46 -10.36 5.12
C LEU A 158 19.27 -11.38 4.35
N LEU A 159 19.25 -11.37 3.01
CA LEU A 159 20.10 -12.26 2.20
C LEU A 159 21.58 -12.07 2.51
N PHE A 160 22.02 -10.83 2.71
CA PHE A 160 23.40 -10.55 3.11
C PHE A 160 23.72 -11.16 4.48
N LEU A 161 22.83 -11.02 5.47
CA LEU A 161 23.00 -11.59 6.81
C LEU A 161 23.06 -13.11 6.77
N LEU A 162 22.14 -13.75 6.05
CA LEU A 162 22.08 -15.20 5.93
C LEU A 162 23.34 -15.81 5.30
N ARG A 163 24.01 -15.07 4.40
CA ARG A 163 25.25 -15.51 3.76
C ARG A 163 26.49 -15.35 4.62
N ASN A 164 26.51 -14.33 5.47
CA ASN A 164 27.73 -13.96 6.21
C ASN A 164 27.67 -14.31 7.70
N HIS A 165 26.48 -14.55 8.25
CA HIS A 165 26.26 -14.73 9.70
C HIS A 165 25.27 -15.88 9.95
N GLN A 166 25.73 -17.10 9.83
CA GLN A 166 24.88 -18.28 9.96
C GLN A 166 24.34 -18.46 11.39
N SER A 167 25.12 -18.10 12.42
CA SER A 167 24.70 -18.14 13.83
C SER A 167 23.50 -17.21 14.15
N PHE A 168 23.29 -16.18 13.35
CA PHE A 168 22.11 -15.32 13.48
C PHE A 168 20.80 -16.06 13.24
N ILE A 169 20.83 -17.11 12.41
CA ILE A 169 19.63 -17.86 12.02
C ILE A 169 19.08 -18.66 13.20
N ASP A 170 19.98 -19.25 14.00
CA ASP A 170 19.61 -20.12 15.12
C ASP A 170 18.90 -19.36 16.24
N GLU A 171 19.10 -18.05 16.32
CA GLU A 171 18.51 -17.18 17.32
C GLU A 171 17.11 -16.65 16.92
N ILE A 172 16.67 -16.87 15.67
CA ILE A 172 15.39 -16.35 15.18
C ILE A 172 14.27 -17.37 15.35
N GLY A 173 13.19 -16.96 16.02
CA GLY A 173 12.01 -17.82 16.22
C GLY A 173 10.78 -17.43 15.42
N LEU A 174 10.74 -16.20 14.87
CA LEU A 174 9.62 -15.69 14.06
C LEU A 174 10.12 -14.85 12.89
N CYS A 175 9.60 -15.14 11.69
CA CYS A 175 9.81 -14.33 10.48
C CYS A 175 8.49 -13.85 9.89
N ILE A 176 8.35 -12.55 9.72
CA ILE A 176 7.19 -11.92 9.07
C ILE A 176 7.67 -11.24 7.79
N PHE A 177 7.09 -11.59 6.66
CA PHE A 177 7.37 -11.00 5.36
C PHE A 177 6.17 -10.17 4.94
N ASP A 178 6.32 -8.86 4.92
CA ASP A 178 5.25 -7.95 4.48
C ASP A 178 5.30 -7.73 2.97
N GLU A 179 4.15 -7.39 2.40
CA GLU A 179 3.92 -7.21 0.96
C GLU A 179 4.42 -8.41 0.11
N ALA A 180 4.14 -9.62 0.58
CA ALA A 180 4.61 -10.86 -0.03
C ALA A 180 4.21 -11.04 -1.50
N HIS A 181 3.22 -10.29 -2.00
CA HIS A 181 2.85 -10.28 -3.41
C HIS A 181 3.93 -9.71 -4.34
N LEU A 182 4.93 -9.01 -3.81
CA LEU A 182 6.07 -8.51 -4.59
C LEU A 182 7.03 -9.61 -5.06
N PHE A 183 6.77 -10.83 -4.70
CA PHE A 183 7.44 -12.02 -5.18
C PHE A 183 7.53 -12.09 -6.73
N ASP A 184 6.54 -11.59 -7.49
CA ASP A 184 6.55 -11.52 -8.95
C ASP A 184 6.84 -10.12 -9.53
N ASP A 185 7.39 -9.21 -8.73
CA ASP A 185 7.82 -7.90 -9.22
C ASP A 185 9.01 -8.06 -10.20
N PRO A 186 8.95 -7.50 -11.42
CA PRO A 186 9.99 -7.67 -12.42
C PRO A 186 11.38 -7.18 -11.99
N SER A 187 11.44 -6.20 -11.07
CA SER A 187 12.69 -5.58 -10.64
C SER A 187 13.29 -6.20 -9.38
N ARG A 188 12.46 -6.67 -8.46
CA ARG A 188 12.86 -7.15 -7.12
C ARG A 188 12.37 -8.54 -6.77
N GLY A 189 11.40 -9.05 -7.51
CA GLY A 189 10.78 -10.34 -7.22
C GLY A 189 11.77 -11.49 -7.19
N THR A 190 12.76 -11.50 -8.07
CA THR A 190 13.81 -12.52 -8.08
C THR A 190 14.59 -12.55 -6.76
N ASN A 191 14.99 -11.38 -6.21
CA ASN A 191 15.70 -11.33 -4.94
C ASN A 191 14.81 -11.77 -3.78
N PHE A 192 13.54 -11.41 -3.82
CA PHE A 192 12.58 -11.81 -2.81
C PHE A 192 12.28 -13.31 -2.86
N GLU A 193 12.14 -13.88 -4.04
CA GLU A 193 11.97 -15.32 -4.25
C GLU A 193 13.19 -16.12 -3.81
N LEU A 194 14.40 -15.64 -4.14
CA LEU A 194 15.65 -16.22 -3.66
C LEU A 194 15.74 -16.18 -2.13
N LEU A 195 15.33 -15.06 -1.51
CA LEU A 195 15.27 -14.95 -0.06
C LEU A 195 14.34 -15.99 0.55
N LEU A 196 13.09 -16.10 0.04
CA LEU A 196 12.13 -17.08 0.57
C LEU A 196 12.64 -18.52 0.40
N SER A 197 13.28 -18.82 -0.74
CA SER A 197 13.91 -20.11 -1.01
C SER A 197 15.04 -20.40 -0.02
N THR A 198 15.90 -19.40 0.24
CA THR A 198 16.99 -19.49 1.22
C THR A 198 16.46 -19.71 2.63
N VAL A 199 15.48 -18.92 3.05
CA VAL A 199 14.82 -19.07 4.35
C VAL A 199 14.21 -20.46 4.53
N LYS A 200 13.52 -20.97 3.49
CA LYS A 200 12.95 -22.31 3.51
C LYS A 200 14.02 -23.40 3.75
N GLN A 201 15.20 -23.26 3.15
CA GLN A 201 16.27 -24.25 3.22
C GLN A 201 17.08 -24.19 4.52
N ILE A 202 17.36 -22.97 5.00
CA ILE A 202 18.35 -22.76 6.06
C ILE A 202 17.69 -22.70 7.43
N PHE A 203 16.48 -22.12 7.55
CA PHE A 203 15.84 -21.97 8.85
C PHE A 203 15.39 -23.32 9.44
N PRO A 204 15.60 -23.54 10.75
CA PRO A 204 15.17 -24.74 11.44
C PRO A 204 13.66 -25.01 11.27
N LYS A 205 13.30 -26.30 11.26
CA LYS A 205 11.87 -26.68 11.33
C LYS A 205 11.31 -26.22 12.67
N GLY A 206 10.17 -25.53 12.64
CA GLY A 206 9.52 -25.02 13.85
C GLY A 206 9.55 -23.51 14.00
N ILE A 207 10.36 -22.79 13.22
CA ILE A 207 10.29 -21.33 13.17
C ILE A 207 8.93 -20.91 12.57
N GLN A 208 8.26 -19.99 13.24
CA GLN A 208 7.03 -19.40 12.73
C GLN A 208 7.32 -18.49 11.54
N LYS A 209 6.75 -18.77 10.37
CA LYS A 209 6.91 -18.00 9.14
C LYS A 209 5.55 -17.46 8.68
N ILE A 210 5.44 -16.16 8.54
CA ILE A 210 4.19 -15.48 8.15
C ILE A 210 4.44 -14.63 6.91
N LEU A 211 3.69 -14.89 5.84
CA LEU A 211 3.64 -14.06 4.65
C LEU A 211 2.40 -13.17 4.72
N ILE A 212 2.56 -11.85 4.75
CA ILE A 212 1.45 -10.89 4.78
C ILE A 212 1.32 -10.23 3.41
N SER A 213 0.11 -10.15 2.88
CA SER A 213 -0.16 -9.50 1.60
C SER A 213 -1.59 -8.97 1.53
N ALA A 214 -1.86 -8.06 0.60
CA ALA A 214 -3.22 -7.61 0.34
C ALA A 214 -4.03 -8.72 -0.35
N VAL A 215 -3.55 -9.25 -1.47
CA VAL A 215 -4.19 -10.36 -2.22
C VAL A 215 -3.12 -11.23 -2.87
N ILE A 216 -3.23 -12.54 -2.70
CA ILE A 216 -2.42 -13.56 -3.41
C ILE A 216 -3.39 -14.65 -3.87
N PRO A 217 -3.83 -14.66 -5.15
CA PRO A 217 -4.83 -15.62 -5.63
C PRO A 217 -4.39 -17.07 -5.53
N ASN A 218 -3.10 -17.35 -5.74
CA ASN A 218 -2.50 -18.69 -5.63
C ASN A 218 -1.85 -18.96 -4.26
N SER A 219 -2.42 -18.39 -3.20
CA SER A 219 -1.91 -18.51 -1.83
C SER A 219 -1.75 -19.96 -1.36
N GLU A 220 -2.62 -20.88 -1.79
CA GLU A 220 -2.50 -22.30 -1.43
C GLU A 220 -1.20 -22.93 -1.94
N ALA A 221 -0.85 -22.67 -3.21
CA ALA A 221 0.37 -23.20 -3.80
C ALA A 221 1.62 -22.62 -3.13
N ILE A 222 1.62 -21.31 -2.87
CA ILE A 222 2.73 -20.62 -2.20
C ILE A 222 2.86 -21.09 -0.75
N ASN A 223 1.75 -21.22 -0.02
CA ASN A 223 1.75 -21.69 1.36
C ASN A 223 2.28 -23.12 1.47
N ARG A 224 1.81 -24.02 0.63
CA ARG A 224 2.32 -25.40 0.58
C ARG A 224 3.81 -25.46 0.25
N TRP A 225 4.25 -24.61 -0.65
CA TRP A 225 5.68 -24.51 -1.00
C TRP A 225 6.52 -23.97 0.17
N PHE A 226 6.09 -22.90 0.83
CA PHE A 226 6.90 -22.19 1.81
C PHE A 226 6.74 -22.69 3.25
N ASN A 227 5.51 -22.98 3.66
CA ASN A 227 5.15 -23.35 5.04
C ASN A 227 4.75 -24.83 5.23
N GLU A 228 4.65 -25.61 4.14
CA GLU A 228 4.15 -27.00 4.16
C GLU A 228 2.72 -27.08 4.74
N ASP A 229 2.57 -27.21 6.07
CA ASP A 229 1.29 -27.31 6.78
C ASP A 229 0.78 -25.97 7.32
N GLY A 230 1.21 -24.87 6.73
CA GLY A 230 0.80 -23.54 7.14
C GLY A 230 -0.68 -23.25 6.89
N VAL A 231 -1.23 -22.32 7.68
CA VAL A 231 -2.63 -21.88 7.55
C VAL A 231 -2.76 -20.76 6.51
N ILE A 232 -3.95 -20.63 5.93
CA ILE A 232 -4.29 -19.49 5.07
C ILE A 232 -5.36 -18.68 5.77
N VAL A 233 -5.01 -17.46 6.12
CA VAL A 233 -5.95 -16.50 6.67
C VAL A 233 -6.39 -15.58 5.55
N SER A 234 -7.57 -15.82 5.02
CA SER A 234 -8.20 -14.94 4.03
C SER A 234 -9.62 -14.65 4.49
N ASN A 235 -9.96 -13.40 4.57
CA ASN A 235 -11.33 -13.03 4.89
C ASN A 235 -11.86 -12.06 3.84
N ASN A 236 -12.41 -12.61 2.78
CA ASN A 236 -13.04 -11.85 1.68
C ASN A 236 -14.29 -11.07 2.16
N SER A 237 -14.79 -11.35 3.36
CA SER A 237 -15.95 -10.68 3.94
C SER A 237 -15.60 -9.46 4.80
N ILE A 238 -14.31 -9.19 5.06
CA ILE A 238 -13.89 -8.00 5.80
C ILE A 238 -14.05 -6.76 4.91
N LYS A 239 -15.17 -6.10 5.03
CA LYS A 239 -15.33 -4.73 4.52
C LYS A 239 -14.59 -3.79 5.49
N THR A 240 -13.43 -3.28 5.07
CA THR A 240 -12.65 -2.32 5.87
C THR A 240 -13.33 -0.95 5.86
N THR A 241 -13.56 -0.40 4.69
CA THR A 241 -14.29 0.84 4.43
C THR A 241 -15.09 0.66 3.15
N GLU A 242 -16.23 1.29 3.08
CA GLU A 242 -17.04 1.27 1.87
C GLU A 242 -16.32 2.03 0.75
N LYS A 243 -16.24 1.43 -0.43
CA LYS A 243 -15.64 2.04 -1.62
C LYS A 243 -16.71 2.31 -2.64
N ARG A 244 -16.89 3.58 -2.93
CA ARG A 244 -17.78 4.04 -3.98
C ARG A 244 -16.98 4.28 -5.25
N VAL A 245 -17.36 3.67 -6.34
CA VAL A 245 -16.71 3.81 -7.63
C VAL A 245 -17.62 4.58 -8.58
N ALA A 246 -17.10 5.64 -9.18
CA ALA A 246 -17.83 6.46 -10.11
C ALA A 246 -17.05 6.68 -11.41
N PHE A 247 -17.75 6.66 -12.53
CA PHE A 247 -17.25 7.13 -13.82
C PHE A 247 -17.75 8.53 -14.10
N SER A 248 -16.84 9.44 -14.44
CA SER A 248 -17.19 10.72 -15.00
C SER A 248 -17.36 10.55 -16.51
N ASP A 249 -18.58 10.69 -17.01
CA ASP A 249 -18.86 10.45 -18.42
C ASP A 249 -19.89 11.46 -18.96
N LEU A 250 -19.87 11.65 -20.26
CA LEU A 250 -20.74 12.62 -20.96
C LEU A 250 -22.09 12.01 -21.27
N ASN A 251 -23.15 12.76 -20.97
CA ASN A 251 -24.49 12.53 -21.49
C ASN A 251 -24.92 13.76 -22.30
N GLY A 252 -24.76 13.69 -23.62
CA GLY A 252 -24.87 14.86 -24.47
C GLY A 252 -23.77 15.88 -24.21
N SER A 253 -24.13 17.10 -23.82
CA SER A 253 -23.21 18.17 -23.44
C SER A 253 -22.94 18.27 -21.94
N ASN A 254 -23.60 17.44 -21.12
CA ASN A 254 -23.48 17.49 -19.67
C ASN A 254 -22.66 16.33 -19.16
N GLU A 255 -21.74 16.61 -18.24
CA GLU A 255 -21.02 15.57 -17.53
C GLU A 255 -21.80 15.09 -16.32
N GLN A 256 -21.74 13.78 -16.10
CA GLN A 256 -22.42 13.08 -15.03
C GLN A 256 -21.47 12.11 -14.34
N LEU A 257 -21.65 11.91 -13.04
CA LEU A 257 -20.99 10.83 -12.29
C LEU A 257 -21.94 9.64 -12.23
N TYR A 258 -21.52 8.52 -12.79
CA TYR A 258 -22.22 7.24 -12.73
C TYR A 258 -21.57 6.38 -11.65
N PHE A 259 -22.27 6.19 -10.54
CA PHE A 259 -21.85 5.28 -9.47
C PHE A 259 -22.24 3.86 -9.84
N ILE A 260 -21.28 2.96 -9.68
CA ILE A 260 -21.42 1.56 -10.07
C ILE A 260 -21.03 0.61 -8.95
N ASP A 261 -21.64 -0.56 -8.95
CA ASP A 261 -21.12 -1.70 -8.19
C ASP A 261 -19.83 -2.21 -8.86
N PRO A 262 -18.68 -2.27 -8.16
CA PRO A 262 -17.41 -2.65 -8.76
C PRO A 262 -17.34 -4.14 -9.19
N ILE A 263 -18.21 -5.00 -8.64
CA ILE A 263 -18.22 -6.45 -8.93
C ILE A 263 -19.12 -6.74 -10.12
N THR A 264 -20.36 -6.28 -10.07
CA THR A 264 -21.34 -6.51 -11.16
C THR A 264 -21.13 -5.58 -12.33
N PHE A 265 -20.53 -4.41 -12.08
CA PHE A 265 -20.38 -3.30 -13.03
C PHE A 265 -21.72 -2.68 -13.46
N GLU A 266 -22.75 -2.84 -12.64
CA GLU A 266 -24.07 -2.26 -12.83
C GLU A 266 -24.14 -0.87 -12.21
N GLU A 267 -24.96 0.00 -12.80
CA GLU A 267 -25.21 1.34 -12.30
C GLU A 267 -26.09 1.27 -11.05
N GLU A 268 -25.62 1.84 -9.94
CA GLU A 268 -26.41 1.98 -8.73
C GLU A 268 -27.24 3.26 -8.77
N PHE A 269 -26.61 4.37 -9.12
CA PHE A 269 -27.23 5.70 -9.29
C PHE A 269 -26.30 6.62 -10.07
N PHE A 270 -26.82 7.77 -10.47
CA PHE A 270 -25.99 8.81 -11.10
C PHE A 270 -26.27 10.19 -10.52
N VAL A 271 -25.26 11.06 -10.60
CA VAL A 271 -25.37 12.47 -10.22
C VAL A 271 -25.22 13.32 -11.48
N PRO A 272 -26.28 14.05 -11.88
CA PRO A 272 -26.24 14.84 -13.11
C PRO A 272 -25.53 16.18 -12.91
N ARG A 273 -24.97 16.73 -13.98
CA ARG A 273 -24.39 18.08 -14.05
C ARG A 273 -23.33 18.34 -12.99
N THR A 274 -22.43 17.37 -12.81
CA THR A 274 -21.38 17.43 -11.78
C THR A 274 -20.24 18.37 -12.15
N VAL A 275 -20.11 18.74 -13.43
CA VAL A 275 -19.10 19.65 -13.93
C VAL A 275 -19.75 20.90 -14.52
N SER A 276 -19.25 22.06 -14.09
CA SER A 276 -19.59 23.37 -14.63
C SER A 276 -18.37 23.93 -15.35
N VAL A 277 -18.51 24.13 -16.64
CA VAL A 277 -17.45 24.72 -17.48
C VAL A 277 -17.46 26.24 -17.31
N SER A 278 -16.31 26.84 -17.07
CA SER A 278 -16.11 28.29 -16.99
C SER A 278 -15.11 28.77 -18.04
N GLU A 279 -15.28 29.98 -18.50
CA GLU A 279 -14.30 30.65 -19.34
C GLU A 279 -13.10 31.07 -18.49
N LEU A 280 -11.90 30.88 -19.03
CA LEU A 280 -10.66 31.29 -18.39
C LEU A 280 -10.23 32.65 -18.90
N GLU A 281 -9.53 33.40 -18.06
CA GLU A 281 -8.89 34.65 -18.46
C GLU A 281 -7.88 34.42 -19.59
N GLN A 282 -7.92 35.27 -20.62
CA GLN A 282 -6.97 35.20 -21.73
C GLN A 282 -5.60 35.74 -21.34
N LEU A 283 -4.55 35.01 -21.69
CA LEU A 283 -3.17 35.46 -21.44
C LEU A 283 -2.53 36.02 -22.71
N GLY A 284 -2.01 37.23 -22.60
CA GLY A 284 -1.25 37.88 -23.65
C GLY A 284 -2.08 38.08 -24.94
N LYS A 285 -1.59 37.55 -26.08
CA LYS A 285 -2.21 37.72 -27.40
C LYS A 285 -3.05 36.50 -27.85
N GLU A 286 -3.57 35.72 -26.92
CA GLU A 286 -4.43 34.58 -27.25
C GLU A 286 -5.66 35.03 -28.01
N ARG A 287 -5.98 34.33 -29.12
CA ARG A 287 -7.14 34.64 -29.97
C ARG A 287 -8.37 33.79 -29.61
N LYS A 288 -8.15 32.60 -29.02
CA LYS A 288 -9.25 31.68 -28.68
C LYS A 288 -9.52 31.75 -27.19
N GLN A 289 -10.80 31.84 -26.85
CA GLN A 289 -11.26 31.69 -25.48
C GLN A 289 -11.00 30.28 -25.03
N LYS A 290 -10.28 30.13 -23.93
CA LYS A 290 -10.07 28.86 -23.25
C LYS A 290 -11.13 28.65 -22.19
N VAL A 291 -11.45 27.40 -21.96
CA VAL A 291 -12.43 27.00 -20.95
C VAL A 291 -11.81 25.99 -19.98
N PHE A 292 -12.39 25.89 -18.80
CA PHE A 292 -12.00 24.89 -17.82
C PHE A 292 -13.22 24.37 -17.04
N PRO A 293 -13.32 23.05 -16.83
CA PRO A 293 -12.49 22.04 -17.45
C PRO A 293 -12.86 21.81 -18.92
N GLU A 294 -11.89 21.33 -19.72
CA GLU A 294 -12.16 20.80 -21.05
C GLU A 294 -12.73 19.38 -20.90
N LEU A 295 -14.02 19.20 -21.26
CA LEU A 295 -14.77 17.96 -20.98
C LEU A 295 -14.23 16.70 -21.67
N THR A 296 -13.36 16.87 -22.69
CA THR A 296 -12.70 15.76 -23.37
C THR A 296 -11.34 15.42 -22.77
N ASN A 297 -10.88 16.18 -21.78
CA ASN A 297 -9.57 16.04 -21.17
C ASN A 297 -9.67 15.46 -19.74
N ALA A 298 -9.26 14.21 -19.58
CA ALA A 298 -9.28 13.52 -18.29
C ALA A 298 -8.50 14.26 -17.19
N ASN A 299 -7.40 14.94 -17.53
CA ASN A 299 -6.61 15.68 -16.56
C ASN A 299 -7.34 16.93 -16.06
N ASP A 300 -8.00 17.67 -16.95
CA ASP A 300 -8.81 18.83 -16.58
C ASP A 300 -9.96 18.43 -15.66
N ILE A 301 -10.66 17.35 -16.00
CA ILE A 301 -11.75 16.79 -15.19
C ILE A 301 -11.21 16.34 -13.81
N SER A 302 -10.02 15.73 -13.79
CA SER A 302 -9.38 15.32 -12.53
C SER A 302 -9.04 16.50 -11.63
N ILE A 303 -8.48 17.57 -12.19
CA ILE A 303 -8.19 18.81 -11.46
C ILE A 303 -9.48 19.43 -10.94
N TYR A 304 -10.52 19.48 -11.77
CA TYR A 304 -11.80 20.05 -11.40
C TYR A 304 -12.44 19.33 -10.20
N TYR A 305 -12.52 18.00 -10.23
CA TYR A 305 -13.01 17.23 -9.08
C TYR A 305 -12.10 17.41 -7.86
N GLY A 306 -10.79 17.46 -8.06
CA GLY A 306 -9.84 17.74 -6.98
C GLY A 306 -10.17 19.06 -6.28
N THR A 307 -10.40 20.14 -7.05
CA THR A 307 -10.77 21.45 -6.53
C THR A 307 -12.10 21.43 -5.76
N LYS A 308 -13.09 20.69 -6.25
CA LYS A 308 -14.41 20.61 -5.60
C LYS A 308 -14.43 19.76 -4.35
N LEU A 309 -13.57 18.75 -4.25
CA LEU A 309 -13.60 17.74 -3.19
C LEU A 309 -12.59 17.99 -2.07
N ILE A 310 -11.59 18.85 -2.29
CA ILE A 310 -10.49 19.09 -1.32
C ILE A 310 -10.99 19.57 0.04
N ASN A 311 -12.10 20.31 0.08
CA ASN A 311 -12.71 20.80 1.32
C ASN A 311 -13.32 19.67 2.18
N ASN A 312 -13.55 18.49 1.59
CA ASN A 312 -14.23 17.37 2.23
C ASN A 312 -13.27 16.25 2.67
N GLY A 313 -11.97 16.38 2.36
CA GLY A 313 -10.96 15.38 2.76
C GLY A 313 -9.80 15.25 1.79
N GLY A 314 -8.85 14.37 2.10
CA GLY A 314 -7.64 14.17 1.32
C GLY A 314 -7.92 13.70 -0.12
N VAL A 315 -7.31 14.37 -1.10
CA VAL A 315 -7.45 14.11 -2.53
C VAL A 315 -6.14 13.55 -3.10
N GLY A 316 -6.22 12.39 -3.76
CA GLY A 316 -5.15 11.85 -4.58
C GLY A 316 -5.55 11.87 -6.05
N ILE A 317 -4.78 12.54 -6.91
CA ILE A 317 -4.94 12.49 -8.36
C ILE A 317 -3.92 11.51 -8.92
N PHE A 318 -4.38 10.36 -9.37
CA PHE A 318 -3.54 9.32 -9.93
C PHE A 318 -3.48 9.41 -11.46
N CYS A 319 -2.28 9.27 -12.00
CA CYS A 319 -2.04 9.12 -13.43
C CYS A 319 -0.97 8.05 -13.70
N GLY A 320 -1.10 7.35 -14.82
CA GLY A 320 -0.26 6.19 -15.13
C GLY A 320 1.22 6.49 -15.39
N ARG A 321 1.60 7.75 -15.68
CA ARG A 321 2.96 8.14 -16.10
C ARG A 321 3.44 9.38 -15.36
N LYS A 322 4.76 9.44 -15.08
CA LYS A 322 5.39 10.62 -14.50
C LYS A 322 5.26 11.88 -15.38
N ASP A 323 5.30 11.70 -16.71
CA ASP A 323 5.16 12.84 -17.64
C ASP A 323 3.76 13.45 -17.55
N THR A 324 2.73 12.62 -17.33
CA THR A 324 1.36 13.09 -17.10
C THR A 324 1.25 13.87 -15.77
N VAL A 325 2.01 13.49 -14.73
CA VAL A 325 2.09 14.29 -13.49
C VAL A 325 2.55 15.72 -13.84
N ASN A 326 3.63 15.84 -14.61
CA ASN A 326 4.15 17.15 -15.03
C ASN A 326 3.14 17.94 -15.87
N VAL A 327 2.37 17.28 -16.73
CA VAL A 327 1.27 17.93 -17.49
C VAL A 327 0.21 18.47 -16.54
N ILE A 328 -0.21 17.70 -15.56
CA ILE A 328 -1.21 18.12 -14.55
C ILE A 328 -0.66 19.29 -13.72
N LEU A 329 0.59 19.23 -13.25
CA LEU A 329 1.21 20.32 -12.48
C LEU A 329 1.30 21.60 -13.29
N ARG A 330 1.73 21.55 -14.56
CA ARG A 330 1.75 22.70 -15.47
C ARG A 330 0.36 23.27 -15.70
N ARG A 331 -0.65 22.40 -15.73
CA ARG A 331 -2.04 22.85 -15.86
C ARG A 331 -2.53 23.60 -14.61
N PHE A 332 -2.13 23.17 -13.41
CA PHE A 332 -2.40 23.93 -12.17
C PHE A 332 -1.77 25.34 -12.24
N ILE A 333 -0.54 25.45 -12.73
CA ILE A 333 0.13 26.75 -12.90
C ILE A 333 -0.60 27.61 -13.96
N ASP A 334 -0.99 27.04 -15.11
CA ASP A 334 -1.75 27.77 -16.14
C ASP A 334 -3.09 28.27 -15.60
N LEU A 335 -3.80 27.47 -14.83
CA LEU A 335 -5.07 27.85 -14.20
C LEU A 335 -4.87 29.00 -13.19
N ASN A 336 -3.84 28.90 -12.35
CA ASN A 336 -3.50 29.96 -11.40
C ASN A 336 -3.15 31.27 -12.11
N ASN A 337 -2.38 31.20 -13.21
CA ASN A 337 -2.00 32.37 -14.01
C ASN A 337 -3.21 33.03 -14.70
N ARG A 338 -4.31 32.27 -14.85
CA ARG A 338 -5.60 32.74 -15.42
C ARG A 338 -6.61 33.09 -14.34
N ASN A 339 -6.17 33.30 -13.12
CA ASN A 339 -6.99 33.66 -11.96
C ASN A 339 -8.12 32.66 -11.66
N TYR A 340 -7.98 31.39 -12.07
CA TYR A 340 -8.89 30.35 -11.62
C TYR A 340 -8.65 30.06 -10.14
N ASP A 341 -9.71 30.03 -9.33
CA ASP A 341 -9.60 29.87 -7.87
C ASP A 341 -9.12 28.46 -7.48
N LEU A 342 -7.88 28.38 -7.02
CA LEU A 342 -7.23 27.18 -6.47
C LEU A 342 -6.90 27.34 -4.98
N THR A 343 -7.39 28.38 -4.33
CA THR A 343 -7.02 28.75 -2.95
C THR A 343 -7.39 27.68 -1.93
N ASP A 344 -8.37 26.83 -2.23
CA ASP A 344 -8.81 25.78 -1.31
C ASP A 344 -7.75 24.70 -1.08
N PHE A 345 -6.84 24.44 -2.01
CA PHE A 345 -5.73 23.52 -1.79
C PHE A 345 -4.81 24.00 -0.68
N LEU A 346 -4.48 25.29 -0.67
CA LEU A 346 -3.63 25.89 0.35
C LEU A 346 -4.38 26.10 1.68
N LYS A 347 -5.67 26.51 1.64
CA LYS A 347 -6.49 26.69 2.85
C LYS A 347 -6.66 25.40 3.65
N ASN A 348 -6.70 24.26 2.97
CA ASN A 348 -6.83 22.95 3.60
C ASN A 348 -5.50 22.31 3.98
N SER A 349 -4.40 23.08 3.93
CA SER A 349 -3.05 22.63 4.28
C SER A 349 -2.46 23.49 5.40
N ASP A 350 -1.59 22.89 6.21
CA ASP A 350 -0.78 23.60 7.20
C ASP A 350 0.29 24.44 6.48
N ARG A 351 0.17 25.76 6.55
CA ARG A 351 1.09 26.68 5.87
C ARG A 351 2.55 26.46 6.25
N SER A 352 2.84 26.21 7.51
CA SER A 352 4.23 25.96 7.97
C SER A 352 4.80 24.68 7.34
N GLU A 353 3.98 23.65 7.19
CA GLU A 353 4.41 22.40 6.56
C GLU A 353 4.57 22.56 5.03
N VAL A 354 3.66 23.30 4.38
CA VAL A 354 3.77 23.66 2.95
C VAL A 354 5.07 24.41 2.68
N GLU A 355 5.43 25.40 3.51
CA GLU A 355 6.67 26.16 3.39
C GLU A 355 7.91 25.28 3.58
N LYS A 356 7.92 24.38 4.58
CA LYS A 356 9.04 23.46 4.81
C LYS A 356 9.25 22.52 3.62
N ILE A 357 8.18 21.91 3.12
CA ILE A 357 8.26 21.01 1.96
C ILE A 357 8.63 21.80 0.71
N GLY A 358 8.04 22.99 0.50
CA GLY A 358 8.38 23.89 -0.60
C GLY A 358 9.87 24.24 -0.60
N ASN A 359 10.43 24.66 0.54
CA ASN A 359 11.85 24.93 0.68
C ASN A 359 12.72 23.70 0.38
N LEU A 360 12.32 22.52 0.85
CA LEU A 360 13.01 21.27 0.55
C LEU A 360 12.99 20.97 -0.96
N ILE A 361 11.87 21.20 -1.63
CA ILE A 361 11.74 21.07 -3.08
C ILE A 361 12.63 22.08 -3.79
N GLY A 362 12.57 23.38 -3.42
CA GLY A 362 13.36 24.45 -4.02
C GLY A 362 14.85 24.21 -3.92
N GLN A 363 15.34 23.74 -2.77
CA GLN A 363 16.76 23.42 -2.55
C GLN A 363 17.25 22.22 -3.38
N ASN A 364 16.40 21.24 -3.68
CA ASN A 364 16.81 20.02 -4.37
C ASN A 364 16.48 20.02 -5.87
N LEU A 365 15.39 20.65 -6.29
CA LEU A 365 14.90 20.66 -7.68
C LEU A 365 15.00 22.04 -8.33
N GLY A 366 15.29 23.09 -7.56
CA GLY A 366 15.31 24.48 -8.01
C GLY A 366 14.01 25.22 -7.67
N TYR A 367 14.14 26.51 -7.34
CA TYR A 367 13.01 27.40 -7.03
C TYR A 367 12.20 27.81 -8.28
N ASP A 368 12.71 27.53 -9.46
CA ASP A 368 12.05 27.69 -10.76
C ASP A 368 11.37 26.41 -11.24
N SER A 369 11.46 25.31 -10.49
CA SER A 369 10.84 24.04 -10.82
C SER A 369 9.31 24.10 -10.78
N VAL A 370 8.69 23.26 -11.61
CA VAL A 370 7.22 23.11 -11.67
C VAL A 370 6.70 22.63 -10.31
N GLU A 371 7.44 21.72 -9.67
CA GLU A 371 7.12 21.15 -8.37
C GLU A 371 7.14 22.21 -7.27
N TYR A 372 8.12 23.10 -7.27
CA TYR A 372 8.18 24.20 -6.32
C TYR A 372 7.01 25.14 -6.49
N THR A 373 6.76 25.61 -7.73
CA THR A 373 5.64 26.51 -8.03
C THR A 373 4.30 25.91 -7.61
N CYS A 374 4.06 24.62 -7.88
CA CYS A 374 2.84 23.94 -7.46
C CYS A 374 2.75 23.77 -5.94
N SER A 375 3.87 23.56 -5.25
CA SER A 375 3.87 23.45 -3.79
C SER A 375 3.37 24.73 -3.11
N GLN A 376 3.63 25.90 -3.71
CA GLN A 376 3.13 27.19 -3.22
C GLN A 376 1.60 27.33 -3.35
N LEU A 377 0.99 26.49 -4.21
CA LEU A 377 -0.47 26.38 -4.35
C LEU A 377 -1.06 25.30 -3.43
N GLY A 378 -0.26 24.59 -2.64
CA GLY A 378 -0.70 23.45 -1.83
C GLY A 378 -0.85 22.16 -2.63
N VAL A 379 -0.26 22.08 -3.83
CA VAL A 379 -0.31 20.90 -4.70
C VAL A 379 1.06 20.24 -4.77
N PHE A 380 1.12 18.95 -4.41
CA PHE A 380 2.36 18.20 -4.32
C PHE A 380 2.38 17.04 -5.30
N SER A 381 3.58 16.66 -5.77
CA SER A 381 3.76 15.51 -6.68
C SER A 381 4.48 14.36 -6.02
N HIS A 382 4.06 13.13 -6.34
CA HIS A 382 4.67 11.91 -5.82
C HIS A 382 4.87 10.87 -6.93
N HIS A 383 6.11 10.74 -7.41
CA HIS A 383 6.51 9.75 -8.42
C HIS A 383 8.01 9.42 -8.29
N SER A 384 8.47 8.40 -9.00
CA SER A 384 9.86 7.92 -8.92
C SER A 384 10.94 8.94 -9.30
N GLY A 385 10.58 9.99 -10.06
CA GLY A 385 11.51 11.07 -10.41
C GLY A 385 11.74 12.10 -9.30
N ILE A 386 10.92 12.10 -8.24
CA ILE A 386 11.11 12.99 -7.08
C ILE A 386 12.13 12.37 -6.12
N PRO A 387 13.13 13.14 -5.62
CA PRO A 387 14.08 12.66 -4.62
C PRO A 387 13.40 12.02 -3.41
N MET A 388 13.98 10.95 -2.90
CA MET A 388 13.37 10.12 -1.84
C MET A 388 13.05 10.94 -0.57
N GLY A 389 13.93 11.88 -0.17
CA GLY A 389 13.71 12.74 0.99
C GLY A 389 12.45 13.59 0.87
N ILE A 390 12.21 14.15 -0.31
CA ILE A 390 11.01 14.95 -0.60
C ILE A 390 9.77 14.08 -0.56
N ARG A 391 9.81 12.89 -1.17
CA ARG A 391 8.68 11.94 -1.13
C ARG A 391 8.30 11.58 0.30
N ILE A 392 9.28 11.24 1.14
CA ILE A 392 9.06 10.93 2.56
C ILE A 392 8.44 12.10 3.31
N ALA A 393 8.89 13.35 3.03
CA ALA A 393 8.32 14.53 3.66
C ALA A 393 6.84 14.75 3.27
N ILE A 394 6.52 14.58 1.97
CA ILE A 394 5.14 14.67 1.45
C ILE A 394 4.27 13.58 2.10
N GLU A 395 4.75 12.34 2.14
CA GLU A 395 4.06 11.20 2.74
C GLU A 395 3.76 11.44 4.22
N TYR A 396 4.76 11.90 4.97
CA TYR A 396 4.58 12.23 6.38
C TYR A 396 3.54 13.32 6.58
N ALA A 397 3.65 14.43 5.87
CA ALA A 397 2.73 15.55 5.98
C ALA A 397 1.29 15.14 5.58
N PHE A 398 1.13 14.35 4.52
CA PHE A 398 -0.17 13.83 4.12
C PHE A 398 -0.76 12.86 5.16
N SER A 399 0.07 11.96 5.71
CA SER A 399 -0.36 11.01 6.75
C SER A 399 -0.87 11.69 8.01
N LYS A 400 -0.29 12.84 8.35
CA LYS A 400 -0.69 13.68 9.48
C LYS A 400 -1.79 14.71 9.12
N SER A 401 -2.31 14.66 7.89
CA SER A 401 -3.30 15.61 7.37
C SER A 401 -2.86 17.07 7.42
N LYS A 402 -1.55 17.30 7.34
CA LYS A 402 -0.97 18.64 7.24
C LYS A 402 -0.99 19.15 5.80
N ILE A 403 -1.03 18.25 4.83
CA ILE A 403 -1.33 18.54 3.43
C ILE A 403 -2.44 17.57 2.99
N ASN A 404 -3.29 18.00 2.08
CA ASN A 404 -4.49 17.24 1.70
C ASN A 404 -4.60 16.95 0.20
N ASN A 405 -3.59 17.30 -0.60
CA ASN A 405 -3.57 17.00 -2.04
C ASN A 405 -2.23 16.41 -2.49
N VAL A 406 -2.30 15.41 -3.37
CA VAL A 406 -1.14 14.83 -4.04
C VAL A 406 -1.48 14.38 -5.46
N VAL A 407 -0.63 14.72 -6.43
CA VAL A 407 -0.67 14.19 -7.81
C VAL A 407 0.39 13.09 -7.92
N CYS A 408 0.02 11.87 -8.32
CA CYS A 408 0.88 10.71 -8.15
C CYS A 408 0.82 9.68 -9.28
N THR A 409 1.81 8.80 -9.29
CA THR A 409 1.83 7.56 -10.08
C THR A 409 1.71 6.33 -9.18
N SER A 410 1.89 5.13 -9.73
CA SER A 410 1.83 3.85 -9.01
C SER A 410 2.79 3.74 -7.81
N THR A 411 3.79 4.63 -7.69
CA THR A 411 4.65 4.68 -6.50
C THR A 411 3.87 4.96 -5.21
N LEU A 412 2.70 5.63 -5.32
CA LEU A 412 1.81 5.83 -4.18
C LEU A 412 1.11 4.53 -3.75
N ALA A 413 0.92 3.58 -4.67
CA ALA A 413 0.30 2.28 -4.35
C ALA A 413 1.25 1.38 -3.54
N GLN A 414 2.56 1.69 -3.52
CA GLN A 414 3.59 0.85 -2.91
C GLN A 414 3.91 1.32 -1.48
N GLY A 415 3.41 0.60 -0.48
CA GLY A 415 3.96 0.60 0.88
C GLY A 415 3.52 1.71 1.84
N ILE A 416 2.80 2.78 1.43
CA ILE A 416 2.53 3.92 2.30
C ILE A 416 1.06 4.06 2.61
N ASN A 417 0.77 4.32 3.89
CA ASN A 417 -0.59 4.40 4.41
C ASN A 417 -1.11 5.84 4.42
N LEU A 418 -1.56 6.34 3.26
CA LEU A 418 -2.07 7.71 3.10
C LEU A 418 -3.59 7.78 3.32
N PRO A 419 -4.09 8.79 4.04
CA PRO A 419 -5.51 8.96 4.30
C PRO A 419 -6.22 9.66 3.14
N ILE A 420 -6.29 9.01 1.98
CA ILE A 420 -7.01 9.50 0.80
C ILE A 420 -8.50 9.23 0.99
N LYS A 421 -9.34 10.26 0.90
CA LYS A 421 -10.79 10.10 0.84
C LYS A 421 -11.28 9.99 -0.60
N TYR A 422 -10.74 10.85 -1.47
CA TYR A 422 -11.09 10.92 -2.87
C TYR A 422 -9.89 10.55 -3.73
N LEU A 423 -9.97 9.41 -4.39
CA LEU A 423 -8.97 8.96 -5.36
C LEU A 423 -9.50 9.21 -6.77
N ILE A 424 -8.92 10.18 -7.44
CA ILE A 424 -9.30 10.59 -8.79
C ILE A 424 -8.29 9.97 -9.76
N ILE A 425 -8.75 9.20 -10.74
CA ILE A 425 -7.91 8.44 -11.65
C ILE A 425 -8.09 8.99 -13.07
N SER A 426 -7.07 9.67 -13.57
CA SER A 426 -7.10 10.25 -14.93
C SER A 426 -6.79 9.20 -16.01
N SER A 427 -5.99 8.19 -15.70
CA SER A 427 -5.66 7.09 -16.61
C SER A 427 -5.11 5.88 -15.85
N VAL A 428 -5.47 4.69 -16.31
CA VAL A 428 -4.95 3.41 -15.81
C VAL A 428 -3.84 2.83 -16.69
N TYR A 429 -3.42 3.54 -17.73
CA TYR A 429 -2.44 3.05 -18.70
C TYR A 429 -1.02 3.50 -18.36
N GLN A 430 -0.08 2.53 -18.36
CA GLN A 430 1.35 2.72 -18.16
C GLN A 430 2.10 2.24 -19.41
N ALA A 431 2.83 3.12 -20.09
CA ALA A 431 3.58 2.81 -21.30
C ALA A 431 2.80 2.07 -22.42
N GLY A 432 1.49 2.24 -22.46
CA GLY A 432 0.59 1.61 -23.45
C GLY A 432 -0.23 0.46 -22.90
N ASP A 433 0.21 -0.18 -21.84
CA ASP A 433 -0.49 -1.28 -21.18
C ASP A 433 -1.32 -0.80 -19.99
N ALA A 434 -2.43 -1.48 -19.71
CA ALA A 434 -3.19 -1.25 -18.50
C ALA A 434 -2.39 -1.72 -17.26
N ILE A 435 -2.52 -1.01 -16.16
CA ILE A 435 -1.99 -1.44 -14.85
C ILE A 435 -2.51 -2.85 -14.52
N LYS A 436 -1.71 -3.68 -13.86
CA LYS A 436 -2.16 -5.01 -13.39
C LYS A 436 -3.32 -4.87 -12.41
N VAL A 437 -4.26 -5.83 -12.43
CA VAL A 437 -5.44 -5.82 -11.54
C VAL A 437 -5.01 -5.72 -10.08
N ARG A 438 -4.00 -6.46 -9.66
CA ARG A 438 -3.45 -6.41 -8.31
C ARG A 438 -2.97 -5.01 -7.91
N ASP A 439 -2.20 -4.36 -8.78
CA ASP A 439 -1.65 -3.03 -8.48
C ASP A 439 -2.76 -1.97 -8.44
N PHE A 440 -3.77 -2.13 -9.29
CA PHE A 440 -4.97 -1.31 -9.26
C PHE A 440 -5.79 -1.52 -7.98
N GLN A 441 -5.99 -2.78 -7.55
CA GLN A 441 -6.68 -3.09 -6.31
C GLN A 441 -5.92 -2.55 -5.09
N ASN A 442 -4.58 -2.60 -5.09
CA ASN A 442 -3.75 -1.97 -4.06
C ASN A 442 -3.90 -0.44 -4.06
N LEU A 443 -3.98 0.18 -5.24
CA LEU A 443 -4.18 1.62 -5.39
C LEU A 443 -5.56 2.05 -4.85
N ILE A 444 -6.64 1.43 -5.31
CA ILE A 444 -7.99 1.76 -4.83
C ILE A 444 -8.19 1.37 -3.36
N GLY A 445 -7.40 0.42 -2.86
CA GLY A 445 -7.31 0.07 -1.45
C GLY A 445 -6.88 1.23 -0.55
N ARG A 446 -6.22 2.24 -1.10
CA ARG A 446 -5.79 3.45 -0.38
C ARG A 446 -6.91 4.46 -0.16
N ALA A 447 -7.98 4.38 -0.93
CA ALA A 447 -9.16 5.22 -0.72
C ALA A 447 -9.97 4.75 0.49
N GLY A 448 -10.39 5.67 1.36
CA GLY A 448 -11.20 5.37 2.51
C GLY A 448 -10.44 4.67 3.64
N ARG A 449 -9.43 5.34 4.21
CA ARG A 449 -8.65 4.76 5.32
C ARG A 449 -9.53 4.49 6.54
N ALA A 450 -9.59 3.23 6.97
CA ALA A 450 -10.27 2.83 8.20
C ALA A 450 -9.73 3.58 9.43
N GLY A 451 -10.63 3.97 10.31
CA GLY A 451 -10.31 4.80 11.48
C GLY A 451 -10.27 6.30 11.22
N LYS A 452 -10.23 6.76 9.95
CA LYS A 452 -10.32 8.17 9.58
C LYS A 452 -11.56 8.48 8.74
N TYR A 453 -11.90 7.61 7.82
CA TYR A 453 -13.06 7.75 6.94
C TYR A 453 -13.93 6.50 7.00
N THR A 454 -15.24 6.67 6.88
CA THR A 454 -16.20 5.57 6.79
C THR A 454 -16.34 5.04 5.36
N GLU A 455 -15.99 5.89 4.39
CA GLU A 455 -16.05 5.58 2.96
C GLU A 455 -14.88 6.21 2.20
N GLY A 456 -14.56 5.64 1.06
CA GLY A 456 -13.62 6.20 0.08
C GLY A 456 -14.25 6.24 -1.30
N THR A 457 -14.09 7.35 -2.02
CA THR A 457 -14.64 7.51 -3.37
C THR A 457 -13.53 7.45 -4.40
N ILE A 458 -13.71 6.58 -5.40
CA ILE A 458 -12.84 6.43 -6.56
C ILE A 458 -13.56 7.04 -7.76
N ILE A 459 -12.97 8.05 -8.39
CA ILE A 459 -13.55 8.73 -9.56
C ILE A 459 -12.65 8.48 -10.76
N LEU A 460 -13.20 7.81 -11.77
CA LEU A 460 -12.54 7.51 -13.04
C LEU A 460 -12.91 8.60 -14.03
N THR A 461 -11.95 9.43 -14.43
CA THR A 461 -12.21 10.67 -15.21
C THR A 461 -11.88 10.55 -16.69
N GLU A 462 -11.45 9.37 -17.16
CA GLU A 462 -11.27 9.15 -18.59
C GLU A 462 -12.63 9.25 -19.31
N PRO A 463 -12.80 10.20 -20.24
CA PRO A 463 -14.11 10.49 -20.83
C PRO A 463 -14.57 9.39 -21.80
N ASN A 464 -15.87 9.25 -21.95
CA ASN A 464 -16.50 8.33 -22.89
C ASN A 464 -16.15 6.85 -22.66
N ILE A 465 -16.06 6.42 -21.40
CA ILE A 465 -15.78 5.02 -21.05
C ILE A 465 -17.06 4.25 -20.71
N TYR A 466 -17.88 4.79 -19.81
CA TYR A 466 -18.98 4.01 -19.23
C TYR A 466 -20.19 3.90 -20.18
N LYS A 467 -20.66 5.02 -20.72
CA LYS A 467 -21.86 5.07 -21.59
C LYS A 467 -21.55 4.98 -23.07
N SER A 468 -20.36 5.35 -23.51
CA SER A 468 -20.01 5.37 -24.91
C SER A 468 -19.84 3.97 -25.53
N PRO A 469 -20.48 3.65 -26.64
CA PRO A 469 -20.29 2.39 -27.35
C PRO A 469 -18.94 2.30 -28.07
N LYS A 470 -18.24 3.42 -28.25
CA LYS A 470 -16.99 3.49 -29.03
C LYS A 470 -15.79 2.87 -28.34
N ASN A 471 -15.77 2.86 -27.00
CA ASN A 471 -14.62 2.42 -26.20
C ASN A 471 -14.87 1.10 -25.47
N LYS A 472 -15.51 0.13 -26.11
CA LYS A 472 -15.87 -1.16 -25.49
C LYS A 472 -14.68 -1.89 -24.86
N TRP A 473 -13.53 -1.88 -25.51
CA TRP A 473 -12.32 -2.54 -25.01
C TRP A 473 -11.78 -1.86 -23.73
N LYS A 474 -11.78 -0.53 -23.68
CA LYS A 474 -11.40 0.19 -22.47
C LYS A 474 -12.38 -0.08 -21.33
N LYS A 475 -13.67 -0.07 -21.61
CA LYS A 475 -14.71 -0.43 -20.64
C LYS A 475 -14.51 -1.82 -20.08
N GLN A 476 -14.13 -2.81 -20.90
CA GLN A 476 -13.78 -4.16 -20.44
C GLN A 476 -12.53 -4.17 -19.55
N ASN A 477 -11.49 -3.39 -19.89
CA ASN A 477 -10.31 -3.26 -19.05
C ASN A 477 -10.66 -2.69 -17.66
N TYR A 478 -11.47 -1.63 -17.60
CA TYR A 478 -11.92 -1.09 -16.32
C TYR A 478 -12.78 -2.09 -15.53
N LYS A 479 -13.67 -2.81 -16.21
CA LYS A 479 -14.45 -3.88 -15.58
C LYS A 479 -13.54 -4.99 -15.01
N ALA A 480 -12.50 -5.36 -15.72
CA ALA A 480 -11.52 -6.34 -15.25
C ALA A 480 -10.72 -5.81 -14.04
N LEU A 481 -10.26 -4.55 -14.09
CA LEU A 481 -9.49 -3.92 -13.02
C LEU A 481 -10.28 -3.75 -11.72
N LEU A 482 -11.57 -3.44 -11.81
CA LEU A 482 -12.43 -3.22 -10.65
C LEU A 482 -12.82 -4.51 -9.94
N ASN A 483 -12.86 -5.65 -10.65
CA ASN A 483 -13.21 -6.93 -10.04
C ASN A 483 -11.96 -7.62 -9.45
N PRO A 484 -11.85 -7.73 -8.12
CA PRO A 484 -10.70 -8.34 -7.46
C PRO A 484 -10.50 -9.84 -7.79
N ILE A 485 -11.53 -10.53 -8.30
CA ILE A 485 -11.42 -11.94 -8.72
C ILE A 485 -10.45 -12.10 -9.90
N ASN A 486 -10.28 -11.06 -10.72
CA ASN A 486 -9.38 -11.08 -11.87
C ASN A 486 -7.92 -10.80 -11.49
N THR A 487 -7.58 -10.76 -10.20
CA THR A 487 -6.21 -10.54 -9.75
C THR A 487 -5.31 -11.66 -10.25
N GLU A 488 -4.20 -11.28 -10.86
CA GLU A 488 -3.23 -12.21 -11.42
C GLU A 488 -2.53 -12.99 -10.30
N GLY A 489 -2.36 -14.29 -10.48
CA GLY A 489 -1.56 -15.13 -9.58
C GLY A 489 -0.08 -14.72 -9.62
N CYS A 490 0.58 -14.75 -8.48
CA CYS A 490 2.01 -14.52 -8.41
C CYS A 490 2.75 -15.62 -9.19
N GLN A 491 3.66 -15.22 -10.07
CA GLN A 491 4.49 -16.11 -10.87
C GLN A 491 5.94 -16.07 -10.38
N SER A 492 6.64 -17.21 -10.49
CA SER A 492 8.07 -17.27 -10.19
C SER A 492 8.87 -16.50 -11.23
N ASN A 493 9.65 -15.53 -10.78
CA ASN A 493 10.63 -14.83 -11.63
C ASN A 493 11.85 -15.69 -11.93
N ILE A 494 12.22 -16.62 -11.04
CA ILE A 494 13.31 -17.59 -11.24
C ILE A 494 12.97 -18.53 -12.39
N LEU A 495 11.69 -18.91 -12.55
CA LEU A 495 11.23 -19.75 -13.64
C LEU A 495 11.55 -19.14 -15.01
N SER A 496 11.51 -17.82 -15.15
CA SER A 496 11.88 -17.12 -16.38
C SER A 496 13.36 -17.28 -16.72
N ILE A 497 14.23 -17.40 -15.73
CA ILE A 497 15.67 -17.64 -15.89
C ILE A 497 15.90 -19.09 -16.34
N ILE A 498 15.14 -20.04 -15.81
CA ILE A 498 15.25 -21.47 -16.15
C ILE A 498 14.66 -21.76 -17.53
N GLN A 499 13.58 -21.08 -17.91
CA GLN A 499 12.89 -21.24 -19.19
C GLN A 499 13.49 -20.38 -20.29
N PHE A 500 14.76 -20.11 -20.27
CA PHE A 500 15.43 -19.21 -21.21
C PHE A 500 15.12 -19.60 -22.67
N LYS A 501 14.16 -18.90 -23.27
CA LYS A 501 13.97 -18.90 -24.72
C LYS A 501 15.11 -18.08 -25.29
N SER A 502 15.84 -18.64 -26.25
CA SER A 502 16.86 -17.91 -27.01
C SER A 502 16.30 -16.58 -27.48
N VAL A 503 16.76 -15.48 -26.86
CA VAL A 503 16.44 -14.14 -27.34
C VAL A 503 17.17 -14.00 -28.68
N VAL A 504 16.43 -14.05 -29.77
CA VAL A 504 16.96 -13.66 -31.07
C VAL A 504 17.07 -12.14 -31.02
N PRO A 505 18.28 -11.55 -31.07
CA PRO A 505 18.41 -10.11 -31.09
C PRO A 505 17.65 -9.55 -32.29
N THR A 506 16.87 -8.51 -32.09
CA THR A 506 16.21 -7.77 -33.19
C THR A 506 17.23 -7.07 -34.10
N ASP A 507 18.47 -6.94 -33.63
CA ASP A 507 19.60 -6.38 -34.41
C ASP A 507 20.50 -7.53 -34.90
N TYR A 508 20.50 -7.74 -36.21
CA TYR A 508 21.29 -8.78 -36.91
C TYR A 508 22.81 -8.65 -36.76
N ARG A 509 23.31 -7.55 -36.20
CA ARG A 509 24.73 -7.33 -35.89
C ARG A 509 25.22 -8.10 -34.67
N PHE A 510 24.31 -8.63 -33.85
CA PHE A 510 24.65 -9.41 -32.66
C PHE A 510 24.33 -10.89 -32.91
N ALA A 511 25.32 -11.75 -32.72
CA ALA A 511 25.10 -13.19 -32.73
C ALA A 511 24.18 -13.58 -31.54
N PRO A 512 23.25 -14.52 -31.73
CA PRO A 512 22.41 -14.99 -30.62
C PRO A 512 23.29 -15.62 -29.54
N ILE A 513 23.30 -15.04 -28.35
CA ILE A 513 23.96 -15.62 -27.19
C ILE A 513 23.08 -16.77 -26.70
N LYS A 514 23.53 -18.00 -26.96
CA LYS A 514 22.94 -19.19 -26.31
C LYS A 514 23.50 -19.26 -24.90
N PHE A 515 22.73 -18.79 -23.94
CA PHE A 515 23.05 -18.94 -22.53
C PHE A 515 22.47 -20.27 -22.04
N ASP A 516 23.34 -21.22 -21.74
CA ASP A 516 22.94 -22.50 -21.16
C ASP A 516 23.13 -22.42 -19.64
N PHE A 517 22.05 -22.04 -18.94
CA PHE A 517 22.02 -21.90 -17.48
C PHE A 517 22.39 -23.21 -16.76
N TRP A 518 21.98 -24.35 -17.31
CA TRP A 518 22.27 -25.65 -16.69
C TRP A 518 23.74 -26.02 -16.82
N ASN A 519 24.38 -25.72 -17.91
CA ASN A 519 25.83 -25.93 -18.07
C ASN A 519 26.63 -25.00 -17.15
N LEU A 520 26.20 -23.73 -16.98
CA LEU A 520 26.86 -22.81 -16.06
C LEU A 520 26.74 -23.27 -14.61
N ILE A 521 25.57 -23.76 -14.19
CA ILE A 521 25.39 -24.33 -12.85
C ILE A 521 26.27 -25.56 -12.69
N LYS A 522 26.27 -26.48 -13.66
CA LYS A 522 27.06 -27.72 -13.62
C LYS A 522 28.55 -27.43 -13.50
N GLU A 523 29.08 -26.51 -14.31
CA GLU A 523 30.48 -26.09 -14.27
C GLU A 523 30.88 -25.48 -12.91
N ARG A 524 29.93 -24.80 -12.20
CA ARG A 524 30.20 -24.25 -10.88
C ARG A 524 30.04 -25.25 -9.73
N PHE A 525 29.29 -26.32 -9.90
CA PHE A 525 29.18 -27.39 -8.90
C PHE A 525 30.24 -28.48 -9.07
N ASP A 526 30.81 -28.63 -10.26
CA ASP A 526 31.89 -29.58 -10.53
C ASP A 526 33.29 -28.97 -10.27
N SER A 527 33.40 -27.66 -9.97
CA SER A 527 34.63 -26.95 -9.59
C SER A 527 34.67 -26.72 -8.05
#